data_04104f07185ca9c742efaa7ab522a35f
#
_entry.id   04104f07185ca9c742efaa7ab522a35f
#
_cell.length_a   1.000
_cell.length_b   1.000
_cell.length_c   1.000
_cell.angle_alpha   90.00
_cell.angle_beta   90.00
_cell.angle_gamma   90.00
#
_symmetry.space_group_name_H-M   'P 1'
#
loop_
_entity.id
_entity.type
_entity.pdbx_description
1 polymer ?
#
loop_
_entity_poly.entity_id
_entity_poly.type
_entity_poly.pdbx_seq_one_letter_code
_entity_poly.pdbx_strand_id
1 'polypeptide(L)'
;MHRIATKPGDFDLERKIESVKQTPADILFISTADTELSGLAQVWGKRFRKKAEQTLSLMQAIPLQHPDAAEHYADHVLCKAKLAIFRLHGGYGYFPHLLDEIIHIKSHGAKTRILVLPGTDEWDPELMKFNDYAEPVVRKIFAYFREGGIDNMERAAEAVELLLENKTEGFPEALKIPTFGWLAKKSAAKNNSVAKNAKDKKPRAAPTSHQKPEIGRVWITFYRALQQTGDMAVVEALTEALIKQGLEVCGFYAYSLREPEAQLEMLQKAEEEPPDAILTMQSFSIGTGPSGGTGPSGGGSIDEREETRISFLERLNCPVIQVPTSTEDREAWLKNPRGLSATNAAMSVALPETDGRLFSTVVGFKSEEAYDPNLQFRSKRLAPDSNQIAHVAELTANWVRLRRTANAEKRVAIILANYPNKDSRLGNGVGLDTPASVIEFLKDMEKRGYRISSSSGTESESGGEDSGT
;
A
#
# COMPACT_ATOMS: atom_id res chain seq x y z
N MET A 1 9.30 -3.98 1.60
CA MET A 1 9.56 -4.60 2.93
C MET A 1 8.49 -5.66 3.13
N HIS A 2 8.85 -6.94 2.89
CA HIS A 2 7.95 -8.05 3.14
C HIS A 2 7.80 -8.20 4.65
N ARG A 3 6.65 -7.83 5.19
CA ARG A 3 6.34 -8.10 6.60
C ARG A 3 6.06 -9.57 6.77
N ILE A 4 6.94 -10.28 7.44
CA ILE A 4 6.57 -11.51 8.12
C ILE A 4 5.64 -11.05 9.25
N ALA A 5 4.38 -11.45 9.22
CA ALA A 5 3.43 -11.15 10.29
C ALA A 5 3.75 -12.06 11.49
N THR A 6 4.81 -11.74 12.22
CA THR A 6 5.08 -12.32 13.52
C THR A 6 4.25 -11.58 14.55
N LYS A 7 3.31 -12.26 15.19
CA LYS A 7 2.69 -11.74 16.41
C LYS A 7 3.76 -11.69 17.50
N PRO A 8 3.83 -10.62 18.33
CA PRO A 8 4.68 -10.64 19.52
C PRO A 8 4.28 -11.83 20.41
N GLY A 9 5.22 -12.76 20.66
CA GLY A 9 4.96 -14.01 21.38
C GLY A 9 4.88 -15.27 20.51
N ASP A 10 5.01 -15.15 19.19
CA ASP A 10 4.92 -16.27 18.24
C ASP A 10 6.18 -17.17 18.18
N PHE A 11 7.14 -16.99 19.11
CA PHE A 11 8.26 -17.91 19.31
C PHE A 11 7.93 -19.06 20.25
N ASP A 12 6.64 -19.34 20.49
CA ASP A 12 6.23 -20.49 21.27
C ASP A 12 6.46 -21.77 20.47
N LEU A 13 7.54 -22.50 20.84
CA LEU A 13 7.88 -23.82 20.33
C LEU A 13 6.80 -24.87 20.66
N GLU A 14 5.78 -24.51 21.42
CA GLU A 14 4.61 -25.36 21.77
C GLU A 14 3.42 -25.21 20.80
N ARG A 15 3.58 -24.53 19.66
CA ARG A 15 2.53 -24.51 18.63
C ARG A 15 2.22 -25.97 18.24
N LYS A 16 0.95 -26.37 18.41
CA LYS A 16 0.43 -27.57 17.79
C LYS A 16 0.91 -27.65 16.35
N ILE A 17 1.66 -28.72 16.04
CA ILE A 17 2.13 -29.04 14.70
C ILE A 17 0.87 -29.09 13.80
N GLU A 18 0.59 -28.02 13.06
CA GLU A 18 -0.35 -28.14 11.96
C GLU A 18 0.34 -28.99 10.90
N SER A 19 -0.06 -30.29 10.86
CA SER A 19 0.45 -31.18 9.83
C SER A 19 0.27 -30.54 8.47
N VAL A 20 1.37 -30.33 7.74
CA VAL A 20 1.34 -29.80 6.38
C VAL A 20 0.55 -30.75 5.50
N LYS A 21 -0.71 -30.42 5.23
CA LYS A 21 -1.64 -31.22 4.42
C LYS A 21 -1.46 -30.90 2.94
N GLN A 22 -0.26 -31.12 2.40
CA GLN A 22 0.00 -30.93 0.98
C GLN A 22 0.28 -32.30 0.35
N THR A 23 -0.32 -32.57 -0.81
CA THR A 23 -0.04 -33.75 -1.59
C THR A 23 1.06 -33.48 -2.62
N PRO A 24 1.84 -34.51 -3.04
CA PRO A 24 2.88 -34.34 -4.04
C PRO A 24 2.36 -33.71 -5.35
N ALA A 25 3.16 -32.84 -5.93
CA ALA A 25 2.93 -32.21 -7.23
C ALA A 25 4.23 -32.21 -8.04
N ASP A 26 4.12 -32.08 -9.38
CA ASP A 26 5.31 -32.00 -10.25
C ASP A 26 6.17 -30.78 -9.95
N ILE A 27 5.51 -29.64 -9.67
CA ILE A 27 6.14 -28.36 -9.34
C ILE A 27 5.68 -27.94 -7.95
N LEU A 28 6.64 -27.68 -7.07
CA LEU A 28 6.40 -27.09 -5.77
C LEU A 28 6.98 -25.68 -5.75
N PHE A 29 6.18 -24.70 -5.33
CA PHE A 29 6.68 -23.37 -5.04
C PHE A 29 6.36 -22.99 -3.60
N ILE A 30 7.41 -22.80 -2.81
CA ILE A 30 7.34 -22.54 -1.38
C ILE A 30 7.95 -21.17 -1.11
N SER A 31 7.17 -20.24 -0.55
CA SER A 31 7.65 -18.89 -0.26
C SER A 31 7.25 -18.42 1.13
N THR A 32 8.05 -17.54 1.69
CA THR A 32 7.72 -16.80 2.92
C THR A 32 6.74 -15.65 2.71
N ALA A 33 6.50 -15.24 1.44
CA ALA A 33 5.69 -14.09 1.10
C ALA A 33 4.30 -14.50 0.56
N ASP A 34 3.25 -14.32 1.36
CA ASP A 34 1.85 -14.59 0.96
C ASP A 34 1.43 -13.82 -0.30
N THR A 35 1.91 -12.58 -0.45
CA THR A 35 1.60 -11.73 -1.61
C THR A 35 2.21 -12.27 -2.90
N GLU A 36 3.42 -12.82 -2.82
CA GLU A 36 4.09 -13.48 -3.95
C GLU A 36 3.33 -14.75 -4.35
N LEU A 37 3.01 -15.61 -3.38
CA LEU A 37 2.21 -16.82 -3.61
C LEU A 37 0.86 -16.50 -4.24
N SER A 38 0.19 -15.44 -3.79
CA SER A 38 -1.10 -15.01 -4.33
C SER A 38 -0.97 -14.45 -5.76
N GLY A 39 0.11 -13.74 -6.06
CA GLY A 39 0.43 -13.30 -7.41
C GLY A 39 0.70 -14.48 -8.36
N LEU A 40 1.50 -15.44 -7.91
CA LEU A 40 1.78 -16.67 -8.65
C LEU A 40 0.52 -17.52 -8.88
N ALA A 41 -0.36 -17.62 -7.88
CA ALA A 41 -1.63 -18.31 -8.02
C ALA A 41 -2.47 -17.72 -9.18
N GLN A 42 -2.45 -16.40 -9.34
CA GLN A 42 -3.15 -15.74 -10.43
C GLN A 42 -2.56 -16.04 -11.80
N VAL A 43 -1.24 -16.01 -11.93
CA VAL A 43 -0.51 -16.16 -13.19
C VAL A 43 -0.29 -17.62 -13.51
N TRP A 44 0.40 -18.34 -12.64
CA TRP A 44 0.80 -19.74 -12.85
C TRP A 44 -0.39 -20.69 -12.75
N GLY A 45 -1.37 -20.40 -11.89
CA GLY A 45 -2.60 -21.19 -11.80
C GLY A 45 -3.37 -21.26 -13.11
N LYS A 46 -3.39 -20.18 -13.88
CA LYS A 46 -4.01 -20.17 -15.23
C LYS A 46 -3.15 -20.89 -16.27
N ARG A 47 -1.82 -20.75 -16.20
CA ARG A 47 -0.89 -21.31 -17.18
C ARG A 47 -0.78 -22.81 -17.04
N PHE A 48 -0.49 -23.32 -15.85
CA PHE A 48 -0.27 -24.74 -15.60
C PHE A 48 -1.56 -25.57 -15.59
N ARG A 49 -2.74 -24.98 -15.26
CA ARG A 49 -4.03 -25.68 -15.43
C ARG A 49 -4.34 -26.09 -16.88
N LYS A 50 -3.85 -25.34 -17.84
CA LYS A 50 -4.08 -25.65 -19.26
C LYS A 50 -3.23 -26.83 -19.75
N LYS A 51 -2.18 -27.18 -19.03
CA LYS A 51 -1.28 -28.30 -19.32
C LYS A 51 -1.66 -29.46 -18.39
N ALA A 52 -2.59 -30.31 -18.80
CA ALA A 52 -3.11 -31.44 -18.00
C ALA A 52 -2.04 -32.42 -17.49
N GLU A 53 -0.80 -32.29 -17.94
CA GLU A 53 0.32 -33.19 -17.60
C GLU A 53 1.25 -32.64 -16.51
N GLN A 54 1.00 -31.42 -15.99
CA GLN A 54 1.86 -30.80 -14.98
C GLN A 54 1.02 -30.24 -13.83
N THR A 55 1.29 -30.73 -12.64
CA THR A 55 0.65 -30.26 -11.39
C THR A 55 1.54 -29.26 -10.69
N LEU A 56 0.93 -28.16 -10.18
CA LEU A 56 1.60 -27.12 -9.41
C LEU A 56 0.98 -27.04 -8.01
N SER A 57 1.81 -26.94 -7.01
CA SER A 57 1.37 -26.69 -5.63
C SER A 57 2.12 -25.50 -5.03
N LEU A 58 1.40 -24.64 -4.33
CA LEU A 58 1.92 -23.46 -3.65
C LEU A 58 1.81 -23.63 -2.14
N MET A 59 2.81 -23.15 -1.39
CA MET A 59 2.79 -23.24 0.06
C MET A 59 3.55 -22.11 0.72
N GLN A 60 3.04 -21.68 1.86
CA GLN A 60 3.73 -20.75 2.76
C GLN A 60 4.82 -21.51 3.55
N ALA A 61 6.06 -20.96 3.56
CA ALA A 61 7.23 -21.65 4.10
C ALA A 61 7.28 -21.75 5.63
N ILE A 62 6.60 -20.84 6.35
CA ILE A 62 6.71 -20.71 7.82
C ILE A 62 6.48 -22.03 8.59
N PRO A 63 5.51 -22.90 8.24
CA PRO A 63 5.34 -24.19 8.91
C PRO A 63 6.59 -25.08 8.86
N LEU A 64 7.42 -24.95 7.82
CA LEU A 64 8.64 -25.74 7.63
C LEU A 64 9.84 -25.24 8.45
N GLN A 65 9.66 -24.25 9.33
CA GLN A 65 10.66 -23.90 10.34
C GLN A 65 10.74 -24.96 11.46
N HIS A 66 9.63 -25.69 11.68
CA HIS A 66 9.59 -26.77 12.68
C HIS A 66 10.31 -28.02 12.12
N PRO A 67 11.21 -28.68 12.90
CA PRO A 67 11.97 -29.85 12.44
C PRO A 67 11.07 -30.95 11.89
N ASP A 68 10.10 -31.40 12.68
CA ASP A 68 9.21 -32.54 12.32
C ASP A 68 8.38 -32.22 11.07
N ALA A 69 7.97 -30.96 10.88
CA ALA A 69 7.24 -30.55 9.68
C ALA A 69 8.15 -30.53 8.44
N ALA A 70 9.39 -30.13 8.60
CA ALA A 70 10.39 -30.12 7.52
C ALA A 70 10.73 -31.55 7.09
N GLU A 71 11.03 -32.46 8.04
CA GLU A 71 11.30 -33.87 7.79
C GLU A 71 10.11 -34.55 7.11
N HIS A 72 8.92 -34.43 7.70
CA HIS A 72 7.70 -35.01 7.11
C HIS A 72 7.45 -34.51 5.70
N TYR A 73 7.62 -33.21 5.46
CA TYR A 73 7.44 -32.60 4.14
C TYR A 73 8.47 -33.11 3.13
N ALA A 74 9.73 -33.21 3.53
CA ALA A 74 10.80 -33.71 2.70
C ALA A 74 10.54 -35.14 2.22
N ASP A 75 10.16 -36.01 3.14
CA ASP A 75 9.98 -37.46 2.90
C ASP A 75 8.70 -37.77 2.09
N HIS A 76 7.63 -37.00 2.30
CA HIS A 76 6.31 -37.39 1.77
C HIS A 76 5.89 -36.56 0.56
N VAL A 77 6.40 -35.35 0.42
CA VAL A 77 6.00 -34.39 -0.65
C VAL A 77 7.18 -34.02 -1.54
N LEU A 78 8.26 -33.47 -0.94
CA LEU A 78 9.37 -32.90 -1.68
C LEU A 78 10.11 -33.94 -2.53
N CYS A 79 10.41 -35.12 -1.99
CA CYS A 79 11.13 -36.19 -2.68
C CYS A 79 10.40 -36.73 -3.94
N LYS A 80 9.12 -36.43 -4.10
CA LYS A 80 8.27 -36.90 -5.21
C LYS A 80 8.08 -35.87 -6.31
N ALA A 81 8.51 -34.62 -6.10
CA ALA A 81 8.39 -33.57 -7.09
C ALA A 81 9.44 -33.68 -8.21
N LYS A 82 9.15 -33.09 -9.36
CA LYS A 82 10.13 -32.93 -10.46
C LYS A 82 11.02 -31.70 -10.23
N LEU A 83 10.41 -30.61 -9.73
CA LEU A 83 11.07 -29.34 -9.44
C LEU A 83 10.48 -28.71 -8.17
N ALA A 84 11.32 -28.30 -7.25
CA ALA A 84 10.92 -27.53 -6.09
C ALA A 84 11.67 -26.21 -6.04
N ILE A 85 10.92 -25.11 -5.90
CA ILE A 85 11.43 -23.75 -5.84
C ILE A 85 11.11 -23.20 -4.46
N PHE A 86 12.15 -22.80 -3.76
CA PHE A 86 12.05 -22.19 -2.43
C PHE A 86 12.46 -20.73 -2.53
N ARG A 87 11.66 -19.87 -1.92
CA ARG A 87 11.99 -18.45 -1.80
C ARG A 87 11.91 -18.06 -0.32
N LEU A 88 13.06 -18.06 0.33
CA LEU A 88 13.19 -18.05 1.79
C LEU A 88 13.76 -16.71 2.28
N HIS A 89 12.98 -15.97 3.06
CA HIS A 89 13.45 -14.78 3.77
C HIS A 89 14.28 -15.23 4.99
N GLY A 90 15.50 -14.66 5.12
CA GLY A 90 16.43 -15.00 6.21
C GLY A 90 17.23 -16.30 5.97
N GLY A 91 17.04 -16.95 4.82
CA GLY A 91 17.89 -18.05 4.34
C GLY A 91 18.09 -19.18 5.38
N TYR A 92 19.33 -19.67 5.49
CA TYR A 92 19.67 -20.76 6.40
C TYR A 92 19.39 -20.41 7.88
N GLY A 93 19.58 -19.16 8.27
CA GLY A 93 19.35 -18.74 9.67
C GLY A 93 17.90 -18.91 10.16
N TYR A 94 16.92 -18.87 9.23
CA TYR A 94 15.51 -19.03 9.57
C TYR A 94 14.92 -20.40 9.22
N PHE A 95 15.55 -21.14 8.29
CA PHE A 95 15.08 -22.44 7.80
C PHE A 95 16.17 -23.52 7.83
N PRO A 96 16.94 -23.67 8.94
CA PRO A 96 18.03 -24.63 8.98
C PRO A 96 17.54 -26.04 8.73
N HIS A 97 16.48 -26.47 9.43
CA HIS A 97 15.95 -27.84 9.32
C HIS A 97 15.46 -28.17 7.91
N LEU A 98 14.70 -27.29 7.26
CA LEU A 98 14.25 -27.50 5.89
C LEU A 98 15.43 -27.66 4.92
N LEU A 99 16.45 -26.80 5.06
CA LEU A 99 17.61 -26.82 4.17
C LEU A 99 18.52 -28.03 4.43
N ASP A 100 18.61 -28.49 5.67
CA ASP A 100 19.30 -29.74 6.01
C ASP A 100 18.56 -30.96 5.47
N GLU A 101 17.22 -30.98 5.53
CA GLU A 101 16.40 -32.04 4.93
C GLU A 101 16.52 -32.08 3.41
N ILE A 102 16.66 -30.94 2.72
CA ILE A 102 16.97 -30.91 1.29
C ILE A 102 18.28 -31.66 0.98
N ILE A 103 19.33 -31.46 1.78
CA ILE A 103 20.59 -32.17 1.63
C ILE A 103 20.38 -33.66 1.93
N HIS A 104 19.61 -33.99 2.97
CA HIS A 104 19.35 -35.37 3.39
C HIS A 104 18.65 -36.16 2.27
N ILE A 105 17.54 -35.71 1.73
CA ILE A 105 16.84 -36.43 0.65
C ILE A 105 17.67 -36.57 -0.62
N LYS A 106 18.49 -35.58 -0.93
CA LYS A 106 19.41 -35.64 -2.09
C LYS A 106 20.47 -36.73 -1.90
N SER A 107 21.05 -36.85 -0.68
CA SER A 107 22.02 -37.90 -0.36
C SER A 107 21.40 -39.31 -0.42
N HIS A 108 20.09 -39.43 -0.23
CA HIS A 108 19.31 -40.67 -0.34
C HIS A 108 18.73 -40.94 -1.74
N GLY A 109 19.17 -40.14 -2.76
CA GLY A 109 18.86 -40.40 -4.16
C GLY A 109 17.56 -39.82 -4.66
N ALA A 110 16.98 -38.82 -3.98
CA ALA A 110 15.84 -38.09 -4.49
C ALA A 110 16.18 -37.42 -5.84
N LYS A 111 15.28 -37.55 -6.82
CA LYS A 111 15.47 -37.00 -8.20
C LYS A 111 14.90 -35.59 -8.36
N THR A 112 14.28 -35.06 -7.32
CA THR A 112 13.73 -33.71 -7.32
C THR A 112 14.84 -32.69 -7.56
N ARG A 113 14.66 -31.83 -8.54
CA ARG A 113 15.56 -30.70 -8.79
C ARG A 113 15.18 -29.56 -7.86
N ILE A 114 16.18 -28.97 -7.23
CA ILE A 114 15.99 -27.97 -6.20
C ILE A 114 16.52 -26.60 -6.67
N LEU A 115 15.71 -25.57 -6.44
CA LEU A 115 16.06 -24.16 -6.63
C LEU A 115 15.75 -23.41 -5.33
N VAL A 116 16.77 -22.93 -4.64
CA VAL A 116 16.62 -22.12 -3.42
C VAL A 116 17.07 -20.70 -3.71
N LEU A 117 16.16 -19.74 -3.53
CA LEU A 117 16.34 -18.34 -3.81
C LEU A 117 16.20 -17.50 -2.54
N PRO A 118 16.94 -16.36 -2.43
CA PRO A 118 16.69 -15.40 -1.36
C PRO A 118 15.26 -14.85 -1.42
N GLY A 119 14.58 -14.73 -0.28
CA GLY A 119 13.27 -14.09 -0.16
C GLY A 119 13.34 -12.54 -0.10
N THR A 120 14.54 -11.98 -0.20
CA THR A 120 14.82 -10.53 -0.24
C THR A 120 15.25 -10.10 -1.64
N ASP A 121 15.53 -8.80 -1.82
CA ASP A 121 16.08 -8.26 -3.06
C ASP A 121 17.61 -8.45 -3.15
N GLU A 122 18.25 -8.79 -2.04
CA GLU A 122 19.68 -9.03 -1.96
C GLU A 122 20.04 -10.48 -2.27
N TRP A 123 21.16 -10.66 -2.96
CA TRP A 123 21.70 -11.98 -3.28
C TRP A 123 22.34 -12.61 -2.06
N ASP A 124 22.00 -13.87 -1.78
CA ASP A 124 22.60 -14.67 -0.72
C ASP A 124 23.42 -15.83 -1.33
N PRO A 125 24.76 -15.73 -1.36
CA PRO A 125 25.61 -16.75 -1.94
C PRO A 125 25.63 -18.06 -1.14
N GLU A 126 25.27 -18.04 0.16
CA GLU A 126 25.23 -19.26 0.98
C GLU A 126 24.13 -20.23 0.53
N LEU A 127 23.08 -19.73 -0.10
CA LEU A 127 22.01 -20.56 -0.63
C LEU A 127 22.41 -21.36 -1.87
N MET A 128 23.53 -21.02 -2.52
CA MET A 128 23.97 -21.74 -3.71
C MET A 128 24.26 -23.22 -3.48
N LYS A 129 24.71 -23.61 -2.28
CA LYS A 129 25.01 -25.01 -1.93
C LYS A 129 23.79 -25.94 -1.94
N PHE A 130 22.58 -25.37 -1.91
CA PHE A 130 21.32 -26.13 -1.94
C PHE A 130 20.72 -26.26 -3.34
N ASN A 131 21.32 -25.60 -4.35
CA ASN A 131 20.81 -25.54 -5.70
C ASN A 131 21.38 -26.65 -6.59
N ASP A 132 20.55 -27.21 -7.48
CA ASP A 132 20.97 -28.18 -8.50
C ASP A 132 21.39 -27.50 -9.83
N TYR A 133 21.30 -26.18 -9.89
CA TYR A 133 21.60 -25.41 -11.09
C TYR A 133 22.83 -24.51 -10.86
N ALA A 134 23.53 -24.23 -11.94
CA ALA A 134 24.65 -23.29 -11.91
C ALA A 134 24.18 -21.87 -11.53
N GLU A 135 25.05 -21.14 -10.84
CA GLU A 135 24.74 -19.78 -10.33
C GLU A 135 24.15 -18.84 -11.38
N PRO A 136 24.61 -18.79 -12.66
CA PRO A 136 23.99 -17.93 -13.68
C PRO A 136 22.51 -18.21 -13.91
N VAL A 137 22.10 -19.49 -13.87
CA VAL A 137 20.69 -19.91 -13.99
C VAL A 137 19.90 -19.45 -12.79
N VAL A 138 20.42 -19.70 -11.59
CA VAL A 138 19.77 -19.32 -10.32
C VAL A 138 19.60 -17.81 -10.26
N ARG A 139 20.60 -17.02 -10.61
CA ARG A 139 20.52 -15.55 -10.66
C ARG A 139 19.48 -15.05 -11.65
N LYS A 140 19.36 -15.71 -12.79
CA LYS A 140 18.36 -15.33 -13.80
C LYS A 140 16.93 -15.56 -13.31
N ILE A 141 16.69 -16.70 -12.67
CA ILE A 141 15.38 -16.99 -12.04
C ILE A 141 15.12 -16.04 -10.87
N PHE A 142 16.13 -15.78 -10.03
CA PHE A 142 16.03 -14.83 -8.94
C PHE A 142 15.65 -13.42 -9.41
N ALA A 143 16.17 -12.97 -10.55
CA ALA A 143 15.88 -11.65 -11.09
C ALA A 143 14.38 -11.43 -11.36
N TYR A 144 13.64 -12.45 -11.82
CA TYR A 144 12.19 -12.31 -12.02
C TYR A 144 11.45 -12.00 -10.73
N PHE A 145 11.81 -12.67 -9.65
CA PHE A 145 11.16 -12.47 -8.35
C PHE A 145 11.63 -11.21 -7.64
N ARG A 146 12.91 -10.83 -7.81
CA ARG A 146 13.46 -9.58 -7.29
C ARG A 146 12.77 -8.37 -7.92
N GLU A 147 12.65 -8.35 -9.24
CA GLU A 147 11.95 -7.28 -9.95
C GLU A 147 10.45 -7.33 -9.70
N GLY A 148 9.86 -8.53 -9.64
CA GLY A 148 8.43 -8.74 -9.43
C GLY A 148 7.57 -8.29 -10.62
N GLY A 149 6.26 -8.18 -10.41
CA GLY A 149 5.29 -7.82 -11.43
C GLY A 149 4.75 -9.01 -12.22
N ILE A 150 3.54 -8.86 -12.74
CA ILE A 150 2.83 -9.93 -13.45
C ILE A 150 3.65 -10.44 -14.65
N ASP A 151 4.26 -9.53 -15.41
CA ASP A 151 5.06 -9.88 -16.57
C ASP A 151 6.30 -10.70 -16.21
N ASN A 152 6.96 -10.39 -15.08
CA ASN A 152 8.08 -11.19 -14.59
C ASN A 152 7.64 -12.53 -14.01
N MET A 153 6.45 -12.61 -13.42
CA MET A 153 5.87 -13.89 -12.99
C MET A 153 5.55 -14.81 -14.19
N GLU A 154 5.07 -14.23 -15.31
CA GLU A 154 4.90 -14.97 -16.57
C GLU A 154 6.24 -15.47 -17.12
N ARG A 155 7.29 -14.62 -17.13
CA ARG A 155 8.65 -15.00 -17.55
C ARG A 155 9.25 -16.07 -16.64
N ALA A 156 9.02 -16.01 -15.34
CA ALA A 156 9.41 -17.04 -14.40
C ALA A 156 8.72 -18.37 -14.72
N ALA A 157 7.43 -18.35 -15.09
CA ALA A 157 6.71 -19.55 -15.50
C ALA A 157 7.31 -20.15 -16.79
N GLU A 158 7.67 -19.32 -17.77
CA GLU A 158 8.39 -19.78 -18.98
C GLU A 158 9.73 -20.43 -18.65
N ALA A 159 10.49 -19.81 -17.76
CA ALA A 159 11.75 -20.38 -17.32
C ALA A 159 11.57 -21.71 -16.58
N VAL A 160 10.54 -21.84 -15.74
CA VAL A 160 10.19 -23.10 -15.06
C VAL A 160 9.84 -24.19 -16.07
N GLU A 161 9.09 -23.89 -17.13
CA GLU A 161 8.80 -24.87 -18.21
C GLU A 161 10.08 -25.35 -18.91
N LEU A 162 11.01 -24.43 -19.22
CA LEU A 162 12.31 -24.79 -19.80
C LEU A 162 13.13 -25.68 -18.83
N LEU A 163 13.14 -25.35 -17.53
CA LEU A 163 13.79 -26.21 -16.56
C LEU A 163 13.19 -27.62 -16.48
N LEU A 164 11.87 -27.75 -16.60
CA LEU A 164 11.22 -29.08 -16.65
C LEU A 164 11.64 -29.88 -17.88
N GLU A 165 11.90 -29.19 -18.98
CA GLU A 165 12.45 -29.79 -20.22
C GLU A 165 13.97 -30.04 -20.17
N ASN A 166 14.63 -29.84 -19.03
CA ASN A 166 16.09 -29.90 -18.84
C ASN A 166 16.89 -28.85 -19.65
N LYS A 167 16.25 -27.74 -20.01
CA LYS A 167 16.90 -26.61 -20.66
C LYS A 167 17.30 -25.56 -19.63
N THR A 168 18.54 -25.12 -19.71
CA THR A 168 19.10 -24.09 -18.81
C THR A 168 19.43 -22.78 -19.55
N GLU A 169 19.02 -22.68 -20.81
CA GLU A 169 19.21 -21.53 -21.69
C GLU A 169 17.90 -21.10 -22.33
N GLY A 170 17.89 -19.93 -22.95
CA GLY A 170 16.68 -19.41 -23.62
C GLY A 170 15.70 -18.71 -22.69
N PHE A 171 16.08 -18.42 -21.44
CA PHE A 171 15.25 -17.69 -20.51
C PHE A 171 15.05 -16.24 -20.95
N PRO A 172 13.81 -15.71 -20.93
CA PRO A 172 13.58 -14.30 -21.22
C PRO A 172 14.28 -13.40 -20.22
N GLU A 173 14.67 -12.18 -20.62
CA GLU A 173 15.26 -11.22 -19.69
C GLU A 173 14.21 -10.70 -18.70
N ALA A 174 14.58 -10.52 -17.44
CA ALA A 174 13.69 -9.90 -16.46
C ALA A 174 13.45 -8.43 -16.81
N LEU A 175 12.19 -8.00 -16.71
CA LEU A 175 11.82 -6.60 -16.86
C LEU A 175 12.13 -5.85 -15.55
N LYS A 176 12.92 -4.80 -15.66
CA LYS A 176 13.19 -3.93 -14.51
C LYS A 176 11.97 -3.09 -14.20
N ILE A 177 11.51 -3.14 -12.95
CA ILE A 177 10.51 -2.23 -12.44
C ILE A 177 11.23 -1.14 -11.64
N PRO A 178 11.08 0.14 -11.99
CA PRO A 178 11.67 1.24 -11.21
C PRO A 178 11.35 1.17 -9.73
N THR A 179 12.22 1.72 -8.87
CA THR A 179 12.01 1.77 -7.41
C THR A 179 10.81 2.65 -7.05
N PHE A 180 10.51 3.63 -7.89
CA PHE A 180 9.32 4.48 -7.82
C PHE A 180 8.83 4.86 -9.22
N GLY A 181 7.60 5.32 -9.32
CA GLY A 181 7.04 5.79 -10.60
C GLY A 181 5.57 6.17 -10.53
N TRP A 182 5.12 6.82 -11.57
CA TRP A 182 3.76 7.29 -11.73
C TRP A 182 2.92 6.31 -12.54
N LEU A 183 1.70 6.07 -12.11
CA LEU A 183 0.68 5.41 -12.93
C LEU A 183 0.04 6.43 -13.88
N ALA A 184 -0.56 5.92 -14.97
CA ALA A 184 -1.30 6.76 -15.90
C ALA A 184 -2.46 7.49 -15.19
N LYS A 185 -2.62 8.78 -15.50
CA LYS A 185 -3.72 9.59 -15.00
C LYS A 185 -5.07 9.03 -15.42
N LYS A 186 -6.01 9.01 -14.49
CA LYS A 186 -7.40 8.59 -14.71
C LYS A 186 -8.35 9.73 -14.34
N SER A 187 -9.38 9.96 -15.18
CA SER A 187 -10.44 10.94 -14.94
C SER A 187 -11.73 10.50 -15.63
N ALA A 188 -12.85 11.05 -15.21
CA ALA A 188 -14.16 10.73 -15.79
C ALA A 188 -14.25 10.96 -17.31
N ALA A 189 -13.57 11.98 -17.82
CA ALA A 189 -13.57 12.35 -19.26
C ALA A 189 -12.91 11.29 -20.17
N LYS A 190 -11.99 10.45 -19.65
CA LYS A 190 -11.30 9.40 -20.44
C LYS A 190 -12.02 8.06 -20.46
N ASN A 191 -12.90 7.76 -19.50
CA ASN A 191 -13.60 6.48 -19.44
C ASN A 191 -14.72 6.33 -20.51
N ASN A 192 -15.21 7.43 -21.08
CA ASN A 192 -16.22 7.38 -22.14
C ASN A 192 -15.69 7.03 -23.53
N SER A 193 -14.38 6.94 -23.73
CA SER A 193 -13.77 6.70 -25.05
C SER A 193 -13.47 5.21 -25.34
N VAL A 194 -13.58 4.31 -24.36
CA VAL A 194 -13.25 2.87 -24.55
C VAL A 194 -14.47 2.01 -24.94
N ALA A 195 -15.69 2.55 -24.85
CA ALA A 195 -16.93 1.78 -25.02
C ALA A 195 -17.69 2.03 -26.35
N LYS A 196 -17.08 2.61 -27.41
CA LYS A 196 -17.73 2.65 -28.75
C LYS A 196 -16.74 2.51 -29.91
N ASN A 197 -16.85 1.34 -30.55
CA ASN A 197 -16.59 1.03 -31.96
C ASN A 197 -15.17 1.12 -32.52
N ALA A 198 -14.58 -0.05 -32.67
CA ALA A 198 -13.66 -0.35 -33.74
C ALA A 198 -14.42 -0.31 -35.09
N LYS A 199 -14.40 0.80 -35.80
CA LYS A 199 -14.51 0.96 -37.27
C LYS A 199 -14.74 2.44 -37.55
N ASP A 200 -13.64 3.16 -37.81
CA ASP A 200 -13.48 4.19 -38.82
C ASP A 200 -12.19 4.97 -38.57
N LYS A 201 -11.19 4.68 -39.40
CA LYS A 201 -9.92 5.37 -39.41
C LYS A 201 -10.05 6.69 -40.16
N LYS A 202 -9.95 7.84 -39.48
CA LYS A 202 -9.37 9.07 -40.02
C LYS A 202 -8.52 9.73 -38.94
N PRO A 203 -7.30 10.20 -39.25
CA PRO A 203 -6.42 10.83 -38.28
C PRO A 203 -7.00 12.18 -37.86
N ARG A 204 -7.42 12.29 -36.61
CA ARG A 204 -7.88 13.52 -36.01
C ARG A 204 -6.74 14.10 -35.18
N ALA A 205 -6.43 15.38 -35.43
CA ALA A 205 -5.41 16.15 -34.75
C ALA A 205 -5.45 15.95 -33.23
N ALA A 206 -4.26 15.92 -32.59
CA ALA A 206 -4.10 15.84 -31.16
C ALA A 206 -4.90 16.94 -30.44
N PRO A 207 -5.72 16.62 -29.42
CA PRO A 207 -6.38 17.66 -28.64
C PRO A 207 -5.36 18.27 -27.68
N THR A 208 -4.86 19.46 -28.04
CA THR A 208 -4.27 20.41 -27.11
C THR A 208 -5.41 21.04 -26.30
N SER A 209 -5.80 20.43 -25.20
CA SER A 209 -6.57 21.12 -24.18
C SER A 209 -6.18 20.58 -22.82
N HIS A 210 -5.39 21.35 -22.07
CA HIS A 210 -5.30 21.28 -20.62
C HIS A 210 -6.68 21.66 -20.03
N GLN A 211 -7.67 20.77 -20.16
CA GLN A 211 -8.92 20.95 -19.43
C GLN A 211 -8.62 20.76 -17.96
N LYS A 212 -8.80 21.82 -17.17
CA LYS A 212 -8.76 21.77 -15.70
C LYS A 212 -9.69 20.63 -15.23
N PRO A 213 -9.27 19.77 -14.32
CA PRO A 213 -10.17 18.79 -13.72
C PRO A 213 -11.37 19.50 -13.10
N GLU A 214 -12.56 18.91 -13.22
CA GLU A 214 -13.81 19.58 -12.82
C GLU A 214 -13.79 20.02 -11.34
N ILE A 215 -13.21 19.21 -10.45
CA ILE A 215 -13.14 19.53 -9.01
C ILE A 215 -11.70 19.71 -8.56
N GLY A 216 -10.78 18.83 -8.92
CA GLY A 216 -9.39 18.91 -8.48
C GLY A 216 -8.58 17.67 -8.79
N ARG A 217 -7.32 17.68 -8.33
CA ARG A 217 -6.35 16.61 -8.55
C ARG A 217 -5.94 15.96 -7.23
N VAL A 218 -5.94 14.63 -7.21
CA VAL A 218 -5.56 13.82 -6.06
C VAL A 218 -4.45 12.85 -6.45
N TRP A 219 -3.43 12.75 -5.61
CA TRP A 219 -2.43 11.70 -5.74
C TRP A 219 -2.71 10.58 -4.75
N ILE A 220 -2.48 9.34 -5.15
CA ILE A 220 -2.52 8.16 -4.27
C ILE A 220 -1.10 7.61 -4.19
N THR A 221 -0.48 7.63 -3.01
CA THR A 221 0.85 7.03 -2.82
C THR A 221 0.73 5.68 -2.13
N PHE A 222 1.45 4.68 -2.65
CA PHE A 222 1.40 3.31 -2.16
C PHE A 222 2.74 2.59 -2.32
N TYR A 223 2.90 1.44 -1.67
CA TYR A 223 4.14 0.67 -1.76
C TYR A 223 4.32 0.02 -3.14
N ARG A 224 5.54 0.09 -3.68
CA ARG A 224 5.97 -0.61 -4.88
C ARG A 224 5.61 -2.10 -4.85
N ALA A 225 5.63 -2.72 -3.67
CA ALA A 225 5.26 -4.12 -3.48
C ALA A 225 3.86 -4.47 -3.98
N LEU A 226 2.89 -3.55 -3.91
CA LEU A 226 1.55 -3.78 -4.47
C LEU A 226 1.59 -3.87 -6.00
N GLN A 227 2.40 -3.01 -6.64
CA GLN A 227 2.63 -3.07 -8.09
C GLN A 227 3.37 -4.36 -8.49
N GLN A 228 4.38 -4.77 -7.72
CA GLN A 228 5.17 -5.97 -7.98
C GLN A 228 4.35 -7.26 -7.85
N THR A 229 3.39 -7.30 -6.93
CA THR A 229 2.57 -8.50 -6.68
C THR A 229 1.24 -8.48 -7.44
N GLY A 230 0.90 -7.35 -8.08
CA GLY A 230 -0.41 -7.16 -8.72
C GLY A 230 -1.58 -7.05 -7.74
N ASP A 231 -1.31 -6.78 -6.45
CA ASP A 231 -2.34 -6.64 -5.40
C ASP A 231 -2.88 -5.20 -5.37
N MET A 232 -3.44 -4.76 -6.51
CA MET A 232 -3.83 -3.38 -6.78
C MET A 232 -5.30 -3.08 -6.47
N ALA A 233 -6.10 -4.05 -6.03
CA ALA A 233 -7.56 -3.93 -5.89
C ALA A 233 -8.00 -2.73 -5.05
N VAL A 234 -7.31 -2.44 -3.94
CA VAL A 234 -7.62 -1.28 -3.07
C VAL A 234 -7.27 0.04 -3.76
N VAL A 235 -6.12 0.12 -4.44
CA VAL A 235 -5.70 1.32 -5.17
C VAL A 235 -6.66 1.62 -6.33
N GLU A 236 -7.09 0.59 -7.04
CA GLU A 236 -8.05 0.70 -8.14
C GLU A 236 -9.42 1.15 -7.64
N ALA A 237 -9.92 0.54 -6.56
CA ALA A 237 -11.21 0.91 -5.96
C ALA A 237 -11.21 2.35 -5.42
N LEU A 238 -10.13 2.81 -4.76
CA LEU A 238 -9.96 4.20 -4.36
C LEU A 238 -9.95 5.13 -5.56
N THR A 239 -9.20 4.77 -6.61
CA THR A 239 -9.11 5.56 -7.84
C THR A 239 -10.50 5.72 -8.48
N GLU A 240 -11.27 4.64 -8.61
CA GLU A 240 -12.60 4.68 -9.18
C GLU A 240 -13.58 5.52 -8.34
N ALA A 241 -13.50 5.39 -7.00
CA ALA A 241 -14.36 6.15 -6.10
C ALA A 241 -14.07 7.66 -6.16
N LEU A 242 -12.79 8.05 -6.24
CA LEU A 242 -12.39 9.46 -6.41
C LEU A 242 -12.81 10.02 -7.77
N ILE A 243 -12.69 9.24 -8.84
CA ILE A 243 -13.16 9.63 -10.18
C ILE A 243 -14.69 9.86 -10.18
N LYS A 244 -15.46 9.02 -9.47
CA LYS A 244 -16.90 9.23 -9.30
C LYS A 244 -17.24 10.53 -8.57
N GLN A 245 -16.34 11.05 -7.73
CA GLN A 245 -16.45 12.37 -7.10
C GLN A 245 -16.02 13.52 -8.02
N GLY A 246 -15.64 13.27 -9.28
CA GLY A 246 -15.22 14.28 -10.25
C GLY A 246 -13.74 14.70 -10.10
N LEU A 247 -12.90 13.87 -9.49
CA LEU A 247 -11.49 14.14 -9.27
C LEU A 247 -10.61 13.52 -10.36
N GLU A 248 -9.53 14.19 -10.73
CA GLU A 248 -8.41 13.60 -11.48
C GLU A 248 -7.50 12.87 -10.51
N VAL A 249 -7.15 11.61 -10.82
CA VAL A 249 -6.37 10.76 -9.94
C VAL A 249 -5.08 10.32 -10.63
N CYS A 250 -3.96 10.42 -9.91
CA CYS A 250 -2.66 9.90 -10.32
C CYS A 250 -2.07 9.05 -9.20
N GLY A 251 -1.72 7.79 -9.49
CA GLY A 251 -1.05 6.91 -8.54
C GLY A 251 0.46 7.10 -8.58
N PHE A 252 1.12 7.07 -7.43
CA PHE A 252 2.57 7.06 -7.28
C PHE A 252 2.98 5.87 -6.41
N TYR A 253 3.78 4.97 -6.95
CA TYR A 253 4.35 3.90 -6.16
C TYR A 253 5.80 4.19 -5.82
N ALA A 254 6.23 3.81 -4.61
CA ALA A 254 7.61 3.88 -4.18
C ALA A 254 7.92 2.73 -3.21
N TYR A 255 9.18 2.33 -3.16
CA TYR A 255 9.67 1.45 -2.11
C TYR A 255 9.49 2.11 -0.75
N SER A 256 9.88 3.37 -0.65
CA SER A 256 9.67 4.21 0.53
C SER A 256 9.59 5.69 0.13
N LEU A 257 8.69 6.45 0.77
CA LEU A 257 8.68 7.91 0.63
C LEU A 257 9.86 8.59 1.38
N ARG A 258 10.74 7.81 2.01
CA ARG A 258 12.01 8.31 2.57
C ARG A 258 13.12 8.43 1.54
N GLU A 259 12.94 7.84 0.36
CA GLU A 259 13.94 7.92 -0.72
C GLU A 259 14.01 9.33 -1.29
N PRO A 260 15.18 10.00 -1.25
CA PRO A 260 15.32 11.38 -1.73
C PRO A 260 14.91 11.56 -3.19
N GLU A 261 15.21 10.58 -4.03
CA GLU A 261 14.87 10.61 -5.46
C GLU A 261 13.35 10.55 -5.68
N ALA A 262 12.64 9.75 -4.90
CA ALA A 262 11.17 9.67 -4.96
C ALA A 262 10.52 10.98 -4.47
N GLN A 263 11.08 11.60 -3.42
CA GLN A 263 10.63 12.91 -2.94
C GLN A 263 10.85 14.00 -3.98
N LEU A 264 12.05 14.03 -4.59
CA LEU A 264 12.38 15.00 -5.62
C LEU A 264 11.45 14.88 -6.84
N GLU A 265 11.20 13.67 -7.31
CA GLU A 265 10.25 13.39 -8.40
C GLU A 265 8.85 13.92 -8.09
N MET A 266 8.35 13.70 -6.87
CA MET A 266 7.03 14.22 -6.46
C MET A 266 7.02 15.75 -6.38
N LEU A 267 8.09 16.39 -5.89
CA LEU A 267 8.18 17.84 -5.83
C LEU A 267 8.24 18.47 -7.23
N GLN A 268 9.04 17.92 -8.13
CA GLN A 268 9.10 18.38 -9.53
C GLN A 268 7.75 18.28 -10.23
N LYS A 269 7.05 17.16 -10.03
CA LYS A 269 5.71 17.01 -10.57
C LYS A 269 4.70 17.98 -9.95
N ALA A 270 4.86 18.33 -8.68
CA ALA A 270 3.99 19.29 -8.01
C ALA A 270 4.15 20.72 -8.53
N GLU A 271 5.33 21.08 -9.06
CA GLU A 271 5.55 22.36 -9.72
C GLU A 271 4.74 22.48 -11.02
N GLU A 272 4.64 21.39 -11.79
CA GLU A 272 3.88 21.35 -13.04
C GLU A 272 2.39 21.11 -12.81
N GLU A 273 2.06 20.20 -11.93
CA GLU A 273 0.73 19.66 -11.71
C GLU A 273 0.44 19.49 -10.20
N PRO A 274 0.27 20.61 -9.46
CA PRO A 274 0.10 20.54 -8.01
C PRO A 274 -1.14 19.70 -7.61
N PRO A 275 -1.01 18.81 -6.62
CA PRO A 275 -2.16 18.09 -6.07
C PRO A 275 -2.98 19.01 -5.16
N ASP A 276 -4.28 18.79 -5.11
CA ASP A 276 -5.18 19.42 -4.13
C ASP A 276 -5.27 18.62 -2.83
N ALA A 277 -5.00 17.32 -2.90
CA ALA A 277 -4.86 16.41 -1.76
C ALA A 277 -4.02 15.19 -2.15
N ILE A 278 -3.43 14.55 -1.14
CA ILE A 278 -2.69 13.29 -1.30
C ILE A 278 -3.31 12.26 -0.36
N LEU A 279 -3.65 11.08 -0.90
CA LEU A 279 -3.95 9.90 -0.11
C LEU A 279 -2.69 9.04 -0.01
N THR A 280 -2.29 8.65 1.19
CA THR A 280 -1.13 7.78 1.37
C THR A 280 -1.49 6.48 2.07
N MET A 281 -1.14 5.36 1.45
CA MET A 281 -1.27 4.01 2.00
C MET A 281 0.04 3.55 2.66
N GLN A 282 1.11 4.35 2.58
CA GLN A 282 2.39 4.00 3.15
C GLN A 282 2.41 4.26 4.65
N SER A 283 2.85 3.26 5.40
CA SER A 283 3.04 3.32 6.86
C SER A 283 4.36 4.01 7.21
N PHE A 284 4.61 4.19 8.49
CA PHE A 284 5.77 4.84 9.08
C PHE A 284 5.87 6.34 8.82
N SER A 285 6.59 7.03 9.69
CA SER A 285 6.98 8.44 9.49
C SER A 285 8.01 8.54 8.37
N ILE A 286 7.93 9.60 7.58
CA ILE A 286 8.94 9.94 6.56
C ILE A 286 10.13 10.63 7.24
N GLY A 287 9.91 11.32 8.35
CA GLY A 287 10.90 12.12 9.06
C GLY A 287 11.04 13.53 8.49
N THR A 288 11.59 14.42 9.28
CA THR A 288 11.91 15.80 8.89
C THR A 288 13.35 15.88 8.44
N GLY A 289 13.59 16.14 7.16
CA GLY A 289 14.92 16.42 6.59
C GLY A 289 15.41 15.43 5.53
N PRO A 290 16.39 15.81 4.71
CA PRO A 290 16.90 15.03 3.59
C PRO A 290 17.74 13.81 4.01
N SER A 291 17.97 13.61 5.31
CA SER A 291 18.58 12.40 5.86
C SER A 291 17.78 11.94 7.07
N GLY A 292 16.99 10.87 6.93
CA GLY A 292 16.25 10.21 8.01
C GLY A 292 17.14 9.59 9.10
N GLY A 293 18.17 10.32 9.55
CA GLY A 293 19.06 9.95 10.63
C GLY A 293 18.48 10.40 11.97
N THR A 294 17.94 9.46 12.74
CA THR A 294 17.75 9.64 14.17
C THR A 294 19.12 9.63 14.86
N GLY A 295 19.85 10.74 14.85
CA GLY A 295 21.10 10.88 15.58
C GLY A 295 21.29 12.31 16.06
N PRO A 296 21.62 12.54 17.35
CA PRO A 296 21.90 13.86 17.89
C PRO A 296 23.37 14.24 17.67
N SER A 297 23.80 14.45 16.41
CA SER A 297 25.14 14.96 16.15
C SER A 297 25.26 15.60 14.77
N GLY A 298 25.04 16.90 14.72
CA GLY A 298 25.33 17.74 13.59
C GLY A 298 25.36 19.20 14.02
N GLY A 299 26.56 19.73 14.30
CA GLY A 299 26.79 21.13 14.63
C GLY A 299 26.70 22.03 13.39
N GLY A 300 25.51 22.24 12.84
CA GLY A 300 25.22 23.28 11.85
C GLY A 300 24.78 24.58 12.50
N SER A 301 24.93 25.72 11.81
CA SER A 301 24.47 27.03 12.26
C SER A 301 22.93 27.08 12.42
N ILE A 302 22.45 28.02 13.24
CA ILE A 302 20.99 28.14 13.54
C ILE A 302 20.19 28.40 12.25
N ASP A 303 20.73 29.14 11.30
CA ASP A 303 20.05 29.48 10.04
C ASP A 303 19.90 28.28 9.07
N GLU A 304 20.93 27.38 9.00
CA GLU A 304 20.84 26.13 8.24
C GLU A 304 19.86 25.14 8.88
N ARG A 305 19.54 25.28 10.17
CA ARG A 305 18.60 24.42 10.88
C ARG A 305 17.13 24.78 10.66
N GLU A 306 16.80 26.00 10.26
CA GLU A 306 15.42 26.41 9.97
C GLU A 306 14.96 25.97 8.58
N GLU A 307 15.81 26.11 7.54
CA GLU A 307 15.48 25.61 6.19
C GLU A 307 15.37 24.08 6.12
N THR A 308 16.06 23.34 7.01
CA THR A 308 16.00 21.89 7.09
C THR A 308 14.78 21.35 7.88
N ARG A 309 13.93 22.21 8.46
CA ARG A 309 12.78 21.80 9.28
C ARG A 309 11.49 21.57 8.50
N ILE A 310 11.37 22.12 7.30
CA ILE A 310 10.15 21.96 6.48
C ILE A 310 10.16 20.56 5.89
N SER A 311 9.19 19.74 6.27
CA SER A 311 9.09 18.38 5.75
C SER A 311 8.77 18.39 4.25
N PHE A 312 9.16 17.33 3.54
CA PHE A 312 8.78 17.13 2.16
C PHE A 312 7.26 17.27 1.93
N LEU A 313 6.43 16.76 2.86
CA LEU A 313 4.98 16.84 2.75
C LEU A 313 4.45 18.28 2.89
N GLU A 314 5.06 19.09 3.76
CA GLU A 314 4.71 20.51 3.89
C GLU A 314 5.01 21.30 2.61
N ARG A 315 6.11 20.97 1.92
CA ARG A 315 6.46 21.59 0.62
C ARG A 315 5.43 21.32 -0.47
N LEU A 316 4.71 20.20 -0.41
CA LEU A 316 3.59 19.89 -1.32
C LEU A 316 2.37 20.76 -1.07
N ASN A 317 2.30 21.43 0.09
CA ASN A 317 1.29 22.42 0.45
C ASN A 317 -0.16 21.96 0.16
N CYS A 318 -0.50 20.75 0.53
CA CYS A 318 -1.86 20.21 0.43
C CYS A 318 -2.14 19.22 1.56
N PRO A 319 -3.41 18.94 1.89
CA PRO A 319 -3.77 17.91 2.85
C PRO A 319 -3.21 16.54 2.45
N VAL A 320 -2.55 15.87 3.38
CA VAL A 320 -2.07 14.49 3.20
C VAL A 320 -2.88 13.59 4.13
N ILE A 321 -3.71 12.75 3.52
CA ILE A 321 -4.66 11.90 4.23
C ILE A 321 -4.10 10.47 4.28
N GLN A 322 -3.93 9.94 5.48
CA GLN A 322 -3.49 8.58 5.72
C GLN A 322 -4.66 7.63 5.55
N VAL A 323 -4.55 6.68 4.62
CA VAL A 323 -5.56 5.66 4.30
C VAL A 323 -4.94 4.26 4.45
N PRO A 324 -4.85 3.75 5.68
CA PRO A 324 -4.19 2.48 5.95
C PRO A 324 -4.99 1.29 5.45
N THR A 325 -4.27 0.17 5.27
CA THR A 325 -4.84 -1.16 5.12
C THR A 325 -4.51 -2.01 6.35
N SER A 326 -5.39 -2.94 6.71
CA SER A 326 -5.17 -3.89 7.79
C SER A 326 -4.52 -5.19 7.29
N THR A 327 -3.62 -5.75 8.07
CA THR A 327 -3.11 -7.11 7.88
C THR A 327 -4.05 -8.18 8.42
N GLU A 328 -5.08 -7.78 9.14
CA GLU A 328 -6.13 -8.63 9.68
C GLU A 328 -7.33 -8.63 8.72
N ASP A 329 -8.19 -9.65 8.85
CA ASP A 329 -9.45 -9.67 8.13
C ASP A 329 -10.46 -8.65 8.70
N ARG A 330 -11.51 -8.37 7.92
CA ARG A 330 -12.53 -7.38 8.27
C ARG A 330 -13.32 -7.75 9.53
N GLU A 331 -13.58 -9.03 9.75
CA GLU A 331 -14.35 -9.49 10.91
C GLU A 331 -13.55 -9.35 12.20
N ALA A 332 -12.27 -9.67 12.17
CA ALA A 332 -11.36 -9.48 13.30
C ALA A 332 -11.28 -7.98 13.66
N TRP A 333 -11.17 -7.12 12.67
CA TRP A 333 -11.17 -5.66 12.87
C TRP A 333 -12.48 -5.16 13.50
N LEU A 334 -13.64 -5.63 13.04
CA LEU A 334 -14.94 -5.23 13.59
C LEU A 334 -15.17 -5.72 15.03
N LYS A 335 -14.63 -6.89 15.37
CA LYS A 335 -14.74 -7.46 16.72
C LYS A 335 -13.77 -6.83 17.72
N ASN A 336 -12.71 -6.20 17.23
CA ASN A 336 -11.70 -5.57 18.08
C ASN A 336 -12.17 -4.16 18.48
N PRO A 337 -12.45 -3.87 19.77
CA PRO A 337 -12.89 -2.56 20.20
C PRO A 337 -11.87 -1.44 19.96
N ARG A 338 -10.60 -1.79 19.71
CA ARG A 338 -9.55 -0.85 19.31
C ARG A 338 -9.45 -0.68 17.79
N GLY A 339 -10.18 -1.46 17.01
CA GLY A 339 -10.08 -1.52 15.54
C GLY A 339 -8.79 -2.17 15.09
N LEU A 340 -7.73 -1.40 14.86
CA LEU A 340 -6.42 -1.90 14.44
C LEU A 340 -5.67 -2.61 15.58
N SER A 341 -4.87 -3.60 15.25
CA SER A 341 -3.88 -4.16 16.19
C SER A 341 -2.89 -3.08 16.64
N ALA A 342 -2.27 -3.26 17.81
CA ALA A 342 -1.32 -2.29 18.36
C ALA A 342 -0.19 -1.97 17.37
N THR A 343 0.32 -2.98 16.66
CA THR A 343 1.37 -2.82 15.65
C THR A 343 0.87 -2.00 14.44
N ASN A 344 -0.31 -2.31 13.92
CA ASN A 344 -0.89 -1.57 12.79
C ASN A 344 -1.22 -0.12 13.20
N ALA A 345 -1.75 0.09 14.41
CA ALA A 345 -2.02 1.42 14.92
C ALA A 345 -0.73 2.26 15.08
N ALA A 346 0.32 1.68 15.64
CA ALA A 346 1.60 2.37 15.78
C ALA A 346 2.19 2.75 14.41
N MET A 347 2.25 1.81 13.47
CA MET A 347 2.95 2.01 12.22
C MET A 347 2.15 2.77 11.15
N SER A 348 0.82 2.64 11.17
CA SER A 348 -0.03 3.20 10.10
C SER A 348 -0.85 4.41 10.56
N VAL A 349 -0.85 4.73 11.86
CA VAL A 349 -1.54 5.89 12.43
C VAL A 349 -0.55 6.76 13.19
N ALA A 350 -0.03 6.30 14.35
CA ALA A 350 0.75 7.14 15.25
C ALA A 350 2.04 7.68 14.61
N LEU A 351 2.81 6.84 13.91
CA LEU A 351 4.02 7.31 13.22
C LEU A 351 3.72 8.26 12.06
N PRO A 352 2.74 7.98 11.16
CA PRO A 352 2.33 8.95 10.15
C PRO A 352 1.82 10.29 10.70
N GLU A 353 1.15 10.30 11.84
CA GLU A 353 0.69 11.54 12.49
C GLU A 353 1.84 12.49 12.82
N THR A 354 3.03 11.97 13.15
CA THR A 354 4.22 12.80 13.41
C THR A 354 4.68 13.59 12.18
N ASP A 355 4.27 13.20 10.99
CA ASP A 355 4.52 13.92 9.73
C ASP A 355 3.40 14.92 9.38
N GLY A 356 2.40 15.11 10.26
CA GLY A 356 1.23 15.96 10.00
C GLY A 356 0.19 15.31 9.07
N ARG A 357 0.22 13.99 8.86
CA ARG A 357 -0.79 13.29 8.08
C ARG A 357 -2.11 13.16 8.83
N LEU A 358 -3.20 13.39 8.13
CA LEU A 358 -4.55 13.29 8.68
C LEU A 358 -5.03 11.85 8.57
N PHE A 359 -5.24 11.17 9.68
CA PHE A 359 -5.81 9.84 9.67
C PHE A 359 -7.28 9.86 9.20
N SER A 360 -7.66 8.92 8.34
CA SER A 360 -9.05 8.73 7.91
C SER A 360 -9.63 7.43 8.49
N THR A 361 -9.61 6.36 7.71
CA THR A 361 -10.10 5.05 8.11
C THR A 361 -9.36 3.94 7.36
N VAL A 362 -9.54 2.69 7.78
CA VAL A 362 -8.96 1.51 7.12
C VAL A 362 -9.77 1.21 5.84
N VAL A 363 -9.14 1.22 4.68
CA VAL A 363 -9.80 1.09 3.37
C VAL A 363 -9.72 -0.30 2.75
N GLY A 364 -8.93 -1.18 3.34
CA GLY A 364 -8.78 -2.55 2.85
C GLY A 364 -8.29 -3.50 3.93
N PHE A 365 -8.70 -4.75 3.82
CA PHE A 365 -8.43 -5.81 4.78
C PHE A 365 -7.82 -7.01 4.07
N LYS A 366 -6.94 -7.74 4.76
CA LYS A 366 -6.43 -8.99 4.22
C LYS A 366 -7.56 -10.02 4.23
N SER A 367 -7.89 -10.56 3.07
CA SER A 367 -8.95 -11.55 2.88
C SER A 367 -8.38 -12.83 2.30
N GLU A 368 -8.81 -13.97 2.82
CA GLU A 368 -8.51 -15.27 2.25
C GLU A 368 -9.54 -15.60 1.17
N GLU A 369 -9.05 -15.98 -0.02
CA GLU A 369 -9.87 -16.52 -1.09
C GLU A 369 -10.27 -17.98 -0.81
N ALA A 370 -11.18 -18.50 -1.59
CA ALA A 370 -11.54 -19.91 -1.54
C ALA A 370 -10.31 -20.81 -1.79
N TYR A 371 -10.25 -21.95 -1.13
CA TYR A 371 -9.20 -22.93 -1.36
C TYR A 371 -9.21 -23.42 -2.82
N ASP A 372 -8.08 -23.29 -3.49
CA ASP A 372 -7.88 -23.84 -4.84
C ASP A 372 -7.28 -25.23 -4.74
N PRO A 373 -8.04 -26.31 -5.02
CA PRO A 373 -7.54 -27.68 -4.90
C PRO A 373 -6.45 -28.01 -5.94
N ASN A 374 -6.39 -27.27 -7.07
CA ASN A 374 -5.37 -27.52 -8.08
C ASN A 374 -4.01 -26.90 -7.71
N LEU A 375 -4.02 -25.84 -6.91
CA LEU A 375 -2.81 -25.20 -6.39
C LEU A 375 -2.53 -25.61 -4.93
N GLN A 376 -3.46 -26.30 -4.31
CA GLN A 376 -3.45 -26.67 -2.88
C GLN A 376 -3.19 -25.44 -2.00
N PHE A 377 -3.76 -24.29 -2.35
CA PHE A 377 -3.44 -23.00 -1.76
C PHE A 377 -4.69 -22.12 -1.58
N ARG A 378 -4.65 -21.27 -0.56
CA ARG A 378 -5.60 -20.16 -0.36
C ARG A 378 -4.86 -18.86 -0.59
N SER A 379 -5.23 -18.11 -1.61
CA SER A 379 -4.66 -16.78 -1.83
C SER A 379 -5.09 -15.82 -0.73
N LYS A 380 -4.18 -14.97 -0.29
CA LYS A 380 -4.44 -13.87 0.65
C LYS A 380 -4.17 -12.56 -0.04
N ARG A 381 -5.23 -11.76 -0.26
CA ARG A 381 -5.15 -10.48 -0.95
C ARG A 381 -5.76 -9.36 -0.13
N LEU A 382 -5.39 -8.14 -0.47
CA LEU A 382 -6.06 -6.95 0.05
C LEU A 382 -7.41 -6.80 -0.64
N ALA A 383 -8.49 -7.02 0.11
CA ALA A 383 -9.85 -6.76 -0.34
C ALA A 383 -10.27 -5.33 0.03
N PRO A 384 -10.78 -4.53 -0.91
CA PRO A 384 -11.27 -3.19 -0.62
C PRO A 384 -12.57 -3.24 0.20
N ASP A 385 -12.71 -2.36 1.20
CA ASP A 385 -13.99 -2.12 1.87
C ASP A 385 -14.74 -0.99 1.16
N SER A 386 -15.79 -1.33 0.44
CA SER A 386 -16.52 -0.37 -0.41
C SER A 386 -17.10 0.82 0.37
N ASN A 387 -17.56 0.61 1.62
CA ASN A 387 -18.11 1.66 2.45
C ASN A 387 -17.03 2.64 2.91
N GLN A 388 -15.90 2.11 3.38
CA GLN A 388 -14.79 2.94 3.84
C GLN A 388 -14.14 3.69 2.67
N ILE A 389 -14.01 3.06 1.52
CA ILE A 389 -13.52 3.71 0.29
C ILE A 389 -14.46 4.84 -0.15
N ALA A 390 -15.76 4.63 -0.14
CA ALA A 390 -16.73 5.68 -0.47
C ALA A 390 -16.63 6.86 0.49
N HIS A 391 -16.52 6.60 1.79
CA HIS A 391 -16.32 7.62 2.82
C HIS A 391 -15.03 8.42 2.60
N VAL A 392 -13.90 7.75 2.35
CA VAL A 392 -12.61 8.41 2.07
C VAL A 392 -12.68 9.25 0.81
N ALA A 393 -13.33 8.76 -0.24
CA ALA A 393 -13.47 9.51 -1.49
C ALA A 393 -14.31 10.78 -1.30
N GLU A 394 -15.40 10.72 -0.54
CA GLU A 394 -16.23 11.88 -0.21
C GLU A 394 -15.46 12.87 0.69
N LEU A 395 -14.80 12.39 1.74
CA LEU A 395 -13.94 13.19 2.61
C LEU A 395 -12.89 13.94 1.80
N THR A 396 -12.19 13.25 0.91
CA THR A 396 -11.15 13.83 0.04
C THR A 396 -11.74 14.90 -0.89
N ALA A 397 -12.89 14.62 -1.52
CA ALA A 397 -13.56 15.59 -2.38
C ALA A 397 -13.98 16.85 -1.60
N ASN A 398 -14.40 16.71 -0.34
CA ASN A 398 -14.74 17.84 0.52
C ASN A 398 -13.51 18.67 0.89
N TRP A 399 -12.35 18.04 1.18
CA TRP A 399 -11.09 18.75 1.39
C TRP A 399 -10.66 19.53 0.13
N VAL A 400 -10.78 18.93 -1.05
CA VAL A 400 -10.46 19.58 -2.33
C VAL A 400 -11.40 20.76 -2.59
N ARG A 401 -12.71 20.61 -2.38
CA ARG A 401 -13.67 21.70 -2.50
C ARG A 401 -13.35 22.84 -1.53
N LEU A 402 -13.11 22.52 -0.27
CA LEU A 402 -12.76 23.51 0.76
C LEU A 402 -11.51 24.30 0.36
N ARG A 403 -10.47 23.63 -0.14
CA ARG A 403 -9.24 24.26 -0.62
C ARG A 403 -9.49 25.22 -1.78
N ARG A 404 -10.35 24.84 -2.72
CA ARG A 404 -10.63 25.63 -3.94
C ARG A 404 -11.71 26.69 -3.76
N THR A 405 -12.49 26.63 -2.70
CA THR A 405 -13.51 27.63 -2.37
C THR A 405 -12.83 28.93 -1.95
N ALA A 406 -13.22 30.05 -2.53
CA ALA A 406 -12.75 31.38 -2.14
C ALA A 406 -13.12 31.65 -0.67
N ASN A 407 -12.27 32.35 0.08
CA ASN A 407 -12.51 32.62 1.50
C ASN A 407 -13.85 33.31 1.76
N ALA A 408 -14.25 34.20 0.85
CA ALA A 408 -15.56 34.90 0.94
C ALA A 408 -16.79 33.97 0.83
N GLU A 409 -16.61 32.77 0.29
CA GLU A 409 -17.70 31.79 0.10
C GLU A 409 -17.66 30.66 1.15
N LYS A 410 -16.59 30.57 1.94
CA LYS A 410 -16.44 29.59 3.01
C LYS A 410 -17.40 29.89 4.15
N ARG A 411 -18.02 28.83 4.70
CA ARG A 411 -18.82 28.88 5.89
C ARG A 411 -18.04 28.27 7.04
N VAL A 412 -17.76 29.09 8.07
CA VAL A 412 -16.97 28.69 9.25
C VAL A 412 -17.86 28.80 10.47
N ALA A 413 -17.87 27.77 11.32
CA ALA A 413 -18.53 27.78 12.60
C ALA A 413 -17.47 27.73 13.71
N ILE A 414 -17.52 28.66 14.64
CA ILE A 414 -16.68 28.69 15.83
C ILE A 414 -17.52 28.22 17.02
N ILE A 415 -17.13 27.07 17.60
CA ILE A 415 -17.84 26.49 18.75
C ILE A 415 -17.03 26.78 20.00
N LEU A 416 -17.62 27.55 20.90
CA LEU A 416 -17.01 27.85 22.20
C LEU A 416 -17.51 26.87 23.25
N ALA A 417 -16.58 26.34 24.04
CA ALA A 417 -16.91 25.44 25.14
C ALA A 417 -17.63 26.17 26.28
N ASN A 418 -18.62 25.51 26.91
CA ASN A 418 -19.24 25.92 28.13
C ASN A 418 -19.10 24.82 29.18
N TYR A 419 -17.91 24.73 29.77
CA TYR A 419 -17.59 23.73 30.80
C TYR A 419 -16.92 24.34 32.01
N PRO A 420 -17.39 24.04 33.23
CA PRO A 420 -18.66 23.39 33.56
C PRO A 420 -19.86 24.21 33.11
N ASN A 421 -21.00 23.59 32.82
CA ASN A 421 -22.20 24.21 32.27
C ASN A 421 -22.82 25.25 33.25
N LYS A 422 -22.33 26.49 33.20
CA LYS A 422 -22.79 27.65 33.95
C LYS A 422 -22.66 28.88 33.07
N ASP A 423 -23.67 29.76 33.09
CA ASP A 423 -23.71 30.98 32.27
C ASP A 423 -22.52 31.91 32.51
N SER A 424 -21.99 31.93 33.73
CA SER A 424 -20.79 32.71 34.10
C SER A 424 -19.46 32.12 33.53
N ARG A 425 -19.50 30.99 32.79
CA ARG A 425 -18.33 30.30 32.28
C ARG A 425 -18.39 30.01 30.79
N LEU A 426 -19.24 30.73 30.06
CA LEU A 426 -19.28 30.70 28.59
C LEU A 426 -17.90 31.05 28.03
N GLY A 427 -17.38 30.13 27.17
CA GLY A 427 -16.07 30.32 26.56
C GLY A 427 -14.88 30.33 27.55
N ASN A 428 -15.06 29.78 28.76
CA ASN A 428 -14.00 29.81 29.75
C ASN A 428 -12.84 28.90 29.40
N GLY A 429 -11.65 29.44 29.29
CA GLY A 429 -10.38 28.72 29.15
C GLY A 429 -9.41 29.21 30.24
N VAL A 430 -8.77 28.27 30.95
CA VAL A 430 -7.80 28.65 32.01
C VAL A 430 -6.63 29.39 31.37
N GLY A 431 -6.42 30.64 31.79
CA GLY A 431 -5.33 31.49 31.27
C GLY A 431 -5.58 32.06 29.85
N LEU A 432 -6.78 31.90 29.28
CA LEU A 432 -7.13 32.45 27.98
C LEU A 432 -8.29 33.45 28.09
N ASP A 433 -8.09 34.66 27.58
CA ASP A 433 -9.20 35.61 27.31
C ASP A 433 -9.90 35.17 26.02
N THR A 434 -10.87 34.26 26.13
CA THR A 434 -11.59 33.71 25.00
C THR A 434 -12.35 34.76 24.20
N PRO A 435 -13.10 35.72 24.79
CA PRO A 435 -13.76 36.78 24.03
C PRO A 435 -12.79 37.60 23.18
N ALA A 436 -11.70 38.07 23.79
CA ALA A 436 -10.68 38.84 23.06
C ALA A 436 -10.03 38.01 21.94
N SER A 437 -9.72 36.73 22.21
CA SER A 437 -9.15 35.81 21.22
C SER A 437 -10.08 35.59 20.02
N VAL A 438 -11.40 35.44 20.26
CA VAL A 438 -12.38 35.31 19.19
C VAL A 438 -12.47 36.58 18.35
N ILE A 439 -12.46 37.75 18.97
CA ILE A 439 -12.47 39.04 18.24
C ILE A 439 -11.26 39.18 17.34
N GLU A 440 -10.05 38.90 17.85
CA GLU A 440 -8.84 38.98 17.07
C GLU A 440 -8.84 37.93 15.93
N PHE A 441 -9.34 36.73 16.17
CA PHE A 441 -9.49 35.70 15.15
C PHE A 441 -10.45 36.14 14.04
N LEU A 442 -11.60 36.74 14.39
CA LEU A 442 -12.56 37.27 13.39
C LEU A 442 -11.95 38.42 12.58
N LYS A 443 -11.21 39.33 13.20
CA LYS A 443 -10.48 40.41 12.49
C LYS A 443 -9.45 39.83 11.50
N ASP A 444 -8.72 38.77 11.88
CA ASP A 444 -7.75 38.13 10.99
C ASP A 444 -8.45 37.40 9.84
N MET A 445 -9.58 36.74 10.10
CA MET A 445 -10.41 36.14 9.03
C MET A 445 -10.88 37.21 8.03
N GLU A 446 -11.38 38.36 8.52
CA GLU A 446 -11.82 39.45 7.64
C GLU A 446 -10.67 39.96 6.75
N LYS A 447 -9.46 40.18 7.33
CA LYS A 447 -8.24 40.54 6.58
C LYS A 447 -7.89 39.51 5.50
N ARG A 448 -8.19 38.24 5.74
CA ARG A 448 -7.97 37.12 4.78
C ARG A 448 -9.13 36.93 3.79
N GLY A 449 -10.12 37.85 3.80
CA GLY A 449 -11.23 37.88 2.86
C GLY A 449 -12.40 36.96 3.17
N TYR A 450 -12.54 36.49 4.43
CA TYR A 450 -13.77 35.84 4.86
C TYR A 450 -14.86 36.89 5.08
N ARG A 451 -16.12 36.50 4.82
CA ARG A 451 -17.25 37.37 5.14
C ARG A 451 -17.63 37.19 6.60
N ILE A 452 -17.51 38.25 7.37
CA ILE A 452 -18.01 38.32 8.74
C ILE A 452 -19.34 39.05 8.65
N SER A 453 -20.48 38.34 8.65
CA SER A 453 -21.78 38.97 8.74
C SER A 453 -22.06 39.36 10.17
N SER A 454 -22.14 40.66 10.49
CA SER A 454 -22.89 41.12 11.66
C SER A 454 -24.38 40.97 11.36
N SER A 455 -25.06 40.03 11.98
CA SER A 455 -26.49 40.07 12.04
C SER A 455 -26.93 41.21 12.96
N SER A 456 -26.80 42.45 12.49
CA SER A 456 -27.57 43.52 13.09
C SER A 456 -29.02 43.31 12.68
N GLY A 457 -29.74 42.52 13.46
CA GLY A 457 -31.19 42.48 13.39
C GLY A 457 -31.75 43.85 13.75
N THR A 458 -31.92 44.70 12.77
CA THR A 458 -32.92 45.74 12.83
C THR A 458 -34.21 45.14 12.27
N GLU A 459 -34.93 44.47 13.17
CA GLU A 459 -36.39 44.46 13.00
C GLU A 459 -36.84 45.90 13.12
N SER A 460 -37.10 46.56 12.00
CA SER A 460 -37.90 47.77 11.96
C SER A 460 -39.30 47.37 12.40
N GLU A 461 -39.62 47.57 13.69
CA GLU A 461 -40.98 47.73 14.13
C GLU A 461 -41.59 48.89 13.35
N SER A 462 -42.32 48.57 12.28
CA SER A 462 -43.29 49.49 11.70
C SER A 462 -44.40 49.67 12.72
N GLY A 463 -44.32 50.77 13.49
CA GLY A 463 -45.41 51.25 14.31
C GLY A 463 -46.64 51.47 13.47
N GLY A 464 -47.64 50.62 13.65
CA GLY A 464 -49.01 50.91 13.28
C GLY A 464 -49.62 51.81 14.32
N GLU A 465 -49.70 53.08 14.04
CA GLU A 465 -50.65 53.99 14.72
C GLU A 465 -52.03 53.47 14.46
N ASP A 466 -52.70 53.00 15.47
CA ASP A 466 -54.15 52.80 15.44
C ASP A 466 -54.81 54.02 16.09
N SER A 467 -55.34 54.87 15.23
CA SER A 467 -56.15 56.00 15.62
C SER A 467 -57.61 55.59 15.65
N GLY A 468 -58.22 55.74 16.79
CA GLY A 468 -59.60 56.18 16.73
C GLY A 468 -60.73 55.27 17.25
N THR A 469 -61.30 55.81 18.27
CA THR A 469 -62.62 55.68 18.91
C THR A 469 -62.80 54.63 19.97
#